data_58f143ac885382f27e620060ccdb3f18
#
_entry.id   58f143ac885382f27e620060ccdb3f18
#
_cell.length_a   1.000
_cell.length_b   1.000
_cell.length_c   1.000
_cell.angle_alpha   90.00
_cell.angle_beta   90.00
_cell.angle_gamma   90.00
#
_symmetry.space_group_name_H-M   'P 1'
#
loop_
_entity.id
_entity.type
_entity.pdbx_description
1 polymer ?
#
loop_
_entity_poly.entity_id
_entity_poly.type
_entity_poly.pdbx_seq_one_letter_code
_entity_poly.pdbx_strand_id
1 'polypeptide(L)'
;MSVTLARLLQELDSDIDITIYEKLASCALESSQSINNAGTGHAGFCELNYTPMNRQQNINVDRALKINKEFEVSLEFWSFLTRKYKSFKPKSFITQVPHISYVKGEKNISFLKKRYEALSKTPLFKDMQFSRNKKTIKEWAPLIAEDLKDDIAMTRINYGSDVDFESLSHQMLKILSTNKKFSIHVNHEIKSISQADDKTWDIKIYCTKSKKVISVNAKFIFIGAGGSTIHLLQKSNIKNQIGYAGFPVNGEWLICKKSSITKKHFSKIYGIAGPKAPPMSAPHLDLRIINGKRQLMFGPFASFTFKFLKTGSYFDLLKSIRIQNILPMLHVFICNLNLLTYLIKESGSSYKDKMNALKEFYPLANEKDWKLASAGKRVQIIKPYKKIGGKLEFGTEVVWSDDSSLAALLGASPGASTSVFSMLNVIEKSFKGRINSKIWKDKIEKMVPSYNQDLSKQPSVFNKTRRSTYKTLGFKI
;
A
#
# COMPACT_ATOMS: atom_id res chain seq x y z
N MET A 1 1.52 -8.51 3.01
CA MET A 1 2.92 -8.88 2.70
C MET A 1 3.26 -10.25 3.27
N SER A 2 3.35 -10.46 4.60
CA SER A 2 3.73 -11.77 5.18
C SER A 2 2.86 -12.92 4.67
N VAL A 3 1.54 -12.73 4.65
CA VAL A 3 0.60 -13.73 4.11
C VAL A 3 0.81 -13.99 2.62
N THR A 4 1.14 -12.95 1.84
CA THR A 4 1.48 -13.09 0.41
C THR A 4 2.75 -13.91 0.22
N LEU A 5 3.80 -13.62 1.02
CA LEU A 5 5.04 -14.39 0.99
C LEU A 5 4.80 -15.85 1.34
N ALA A 6 4.08 -16.11 2.44
CA ALA A 6 3.74 -17.47 2.88
C ALA A 6 2.97 -18.22 1.77
N ARG A 7 2.00 -17.54 1.09
CA ARG A 7 1.24 -18.16 0.03
C ARG A 7 2.08 -18.46 -1.20
N LEU A 8 2.97 -17.56 -1.60
CA LEU A 8 3.92 -17.79 -2.70
C LEU A 8 4.85 -18.97 -2.41
N LEU A 9 5.45 -18.99 -1.21
CA LEU A 9 6.35 -20.08 -0.81
C LEU A 9 5.62 -21.44 -0.79
N GLN A 10 4.39 -21.51 -0.27
CA GLN A 10 3.61 -22.73 -0.25
C GLN A 10 3.19 -23.20 -1.66
N GLU A 11 3.01 -22.29 -2.64
CA GLU A 11 2.79 -22.64 -4.03
C GLU A 11 4.05 -23.18 -4.69
N LEU A 12 5.21 -22.64 -4.33
CA LEU A 12 6.50 -23.06 -4.85
C LEU A 12 6.93 -24.42 -4.29
N ASP A 13 6.72 -24.61 -2.98
CA ASP A 13 7.09 -25.84 -2.28
C ASP A 13 6.14 -26.07 -1.09
N SER A 14 5.28 -27.08 -1.21
CA SER A 14 4.29 -27.44 -0.20
C SER A 14 4.88 -28.01 1.10
N ASP A 15 6.15 -28.42 1.07
CA ASP A 15 6.83 -29.09 2.18
C ASP A 15 7.61 -28.10 3.08
N ILE A 16 7.64 -26.81 2.70
CA ILE A 16 8.21 -25.78 3.57
C ILE A 16 7.33 -25.59 4.80
N ASP A 17 7.92 -25.73 5.99
CA ASP A 17 7.30 -25.39 7.25
C ASP A 17 7.22 -23.86 7.38
N ILE A 18 6.00 -23.33 7.50
CA ILE A 18 5.74 -21.90 7.58
C ILE A 18 4.95 -21.59 8.85
N THR A 19 5.49 -20.73 9.70
CA THR A 19 4.79 -20.26 10.91
C THR A 19 4.65 -18.73 10.88
N ILE A 20 3.44 -18.23 11.11
CA ILE A 20 3.17 -16.80 11.30
C ILE A 20 2.88 -16.53 12.77
N TYR A 21 3.58 -15.56 13.36
CA TYR A 21 3.31 -15.03 14.69
C TYR A 21 2.71 -13.63 14.58
N GLU A 22 1.54 -13.44 15.17
CA GLU A 22 0.83 -12.16 15.22
C GLU A 22 0.60 -11.73 16.68
N LYS A 23 0.98 -10.50 16.99
CA LYS A 23 0.82 -9.94 18.34
C LYS A 23 -0.63 -9.73 18.74
N LEU A 24 -1.49 -9.37 17.79
CA LEU A 24 -2.90 -9.08 18.03
C LEU A 24 -3.74 -10.37 18.03
N ALA A 25 -5.01 -10.24 18.38
CA ALA A 25 -5.95 -11.35 18.45
C ALA A 25 -6.36 -11.91 17.08
N SER A 26 -6.07 -11.18 15.98
CA SER A 26 -6.26 -11.61 14.60
C SER A 26 -5.24 -10.92 13.70
N CYS A 27 -4.97 -11.52 12.54
CA CYS A 27 -4.17 -10.87 11.50
C CYS A 27 -4.93 -9.73 10.82
N ALA A 28 -4.17 -8.86 10.15
CA ALA A 28 -4.67 -7.77 9.31
C ALA A 28 -5.43 -6.65 10.06
N LEU A 29 -5.30 -6.53 11.39
CA LEU A 29 -5.98 -5.50 12.20
C LEU A 29 -5.29 -4.12 12.22
N GLU A 30 -4.11 -3.99 11.63
CA GLU A 30 -3.39 -2.70 11.52
C GLU A 30 -3.49 -2.13 10.10
N SER A 31 -2.40 -2.00 9.36
CA SER A 31 -2.37 -1.35 8.04
C SER A 31 -3.31 -1.99 7.01
N SER A 32 -3.53 -3.30 7.08
CA SER A 32 -4.40 -4.04 6.15
C SER A 32 -5.89 -3.96 6.49
N GLN A 33 -6.26 -3.57 7.72
CA GLN A 33 -7.66 -3.44 8.11
C GLN A 33 -8.41 -2.52 7.15
N SER A 34 -9.61 -2.91 6.74
CA SER A 34 -10.36 -2.28 5.64
C SER A 34 -10.56 -0.77 5.79
N ILE A 35 -10.76 -0.28 7.03
CA ILE A 35 -10.94 1.16 7.30
C ILE A 35 -9.62 1.93 7.53
N ASN A 36 -8.49 1.22 7.67
CA ASN A 36 -7.19 1.84 7.94
C ASN A 36 -6.45 2.28 6.68
N ASN A 37 -6.98 1.96 5.49
CA ASN A 37 -6.41 2.30 4.20
C ASN A 37 -7.49 2.67 3.18
N ALA A 38 -7.07 3.33 2.08
CA ALA A 38 -7.96 3.74 1.01
C ALA A 38 -8.48 2.58 0.14
N GLY A 39 -7.93 1.38 0.28
CA GLY A 39 -8.26 0.23 -0.56
C GLY A 39 -8.02 0.44 -2.05
N THR A 40 -7.20 1.41 -2.43
CA THR A 40 -6.91 1.66 -3.83
C THR A 40 -5.99 0.57 -4.36
N GLY A 41 -6.42 -0.10 -5.43
CA GLY A 41 -5.54 -0.90 -6.24
C GLY A 41 -4.60 0.03 -7.01
N HIS A 42 -3.50 0.41 -6.37
CA HIS A 42 -2.56 1.41 -6.91
C HIS A 42 -1.96 0.92 -8.21
N ALA A 43 -2.44 1.48 -9.32
CA ALA A 43 -2.00 1.19 -10.69
C ALA A 43 -1.46 2.43 -11.42
N GLY A 44 -1.23 3.53 -10.71
CA GLY A 44 -0.78 4.79 -11.30
C GLY A 44 -1.86 5.51 -12.12
N PHE A 45 -3.12 5.08 -12.02
CA PHE A 45 -4.20 5.64 -12.84
C PHE A 45 -4.64 7.03 -12.38
N CYS A 46 -4.76 7.22 -11.07
CA CYS A 46 -5.26 8.47 -10.48
C CYS A 46 -4.21 9.25 -9.67
N GLU A 47 -3.07 8.67 -9.36
CA GLU A 47 -2.07 9.27 -8.49
C GLU A 47 -1.18 10.27 -9.27
N LEU A 48 -1.48 11.55 -9.14
CA LEU A 48 -0.80 12.62 -9.86
C LEU A 48 0.68 12.76 -9.51
N ASN A 49 1.07 12.41 -8.28
CA ASN A 49 2.44 12.47 -7.81
C ASN A 49 3.37 11.38 -8.39
N TYR A 50 2.82 10.40 -9.12
CA TYR A 50 3.64 9.40 -9.83
C TYR A 50 4.14 9.89 -11.19
N THR A 51 3.70 11.07 -11.61
CA THR A 51 4.03 11.65 -12.92
C THR A 51 4.50 13.10 -12.74
N PRO A 52 5.63 13.34 -12.08
CA PRO A 52 6.14 14.69 -11.86
C PRO A 52 6.50 15.35 -13.20
N MET A 53 6.25 16.66 -13.28
CA MET A 53 6.66 17.50 -14.40
C MET A 53 8.02 18.15 -14.09
N ASN A 54 8.97 18.04 -15.01
CA ASN A 54 10.29 18.65 -14.86
C ASN A 54 10.27 20.16 -15.22
N ARG A 55 11.39 20.85 -15.06
CA ARG A 55 11.52 22.29 -15.39
C ARG A 55 11.26 22.59 -16.87
N GLN A 56 11.52 21.65 -17.77
CA GLN A 56 11.27 21.73 -19.21
C GLN A 56 9.82 21.39 -19.57
N GLN A 57 8.95 21.26 -18.58
CA GLN A 57 7.52 20.90 -18.69
C GLN A 57 7.24 19.51 -19.27
N ASN A 58 8.21 18.61 -19.26
CA ASN A 58 8.03 17.22 -19.65
C ASN A 58 7.54 16.39 -18.47
N ILE A 59 6.61 15.46 -18.73
CA ILE A 59 6.08 14.55 -17.74
C ILE A 59 6.95 13.30 -17.66
N ASN A 60 7.46 12.98 -16.47
CA ASN A 60 8.10 11.70 -16.22
C ASN A 60 7.04 10.67 -15.85
N VAL A 61 6.89 9.59 -16.62
CA VAL A 61 5.90 8.54 -16.44
C VAL A 61 6.46 7.25 -15.80
N ASP A 62 7.77 7.14 -15.60
CA ASP A 62 8.46 5.91 -15.20
C ASP A 62 7.89 5.30 -13.93
N ARG A 63 7.63 6.13 -12.91
CA ARG A 63 7.07 5.67 -11.64
C ARG A 63 5.65 5.12 -11.81
N ALA A 64 4.81 5.77 -12.63
CA ALA A 64 3.46 5.30 -12.89
C ALA A 64 3.48 3.95 -13.64
N LEU A 65 4.34 3.82 -14.66
CA LEU A 65 4.53 2.57 -15.41
C LEU A 65 5.03 1.45 -14.51
N LYS A 66 6.03 1.72 -13.68
CA LYS A 66 6.59 0.75 -12.72
C LYS A 66 5.50 0.23 -11.78
N ILE A 67 4.78 1.11 -11.11
CA ILE A 67 3.74 0.72 -10.15
C ILE A 67 2.59 -0.03 -10.84
N ASN A 68 2.23 0.36 -12.08
CA ASN A 68 1.23 -0.38 -12.84
C ASN A 68 1.65 -1.82 -13.08
N LYS A 69 2.88 -2.04 -13.59
CA LYS A 69 3.43 -3.40 -13.81
C LYS A 69 3.44 -4.23 -12.53
N GLU A 70 3.89 -3.65 -11.43
CA GLU A 70 3.93 -4.32 -10.12
C GLU A 70 2.52 -4.69 -9.61
N PHE A 71 1.51 -3.88 -9.91
CA PHE A 71 0.13 -4.19 -9.56
C PHE A 71 -0.46 -5.27 -10.47
N GLU A 72 -0.18 -5.25 -11.79
CA GLU A 72 -0.61 -6.33 -12.70
C GLU A 72 -0.09 -7.71 -12.23
N VAL A 73 1.16 -7.79 -11.76
CA VAL A 73 1.73 -8.99 -11.13
C VAL A 73 0.87 -9.48 -9.95
N SER A 74 0.36 -8.56 -9.13
CA SER A 74 -0.54 -8.91 -8.02
C SER A 74 -1.88 -9.44 -8.51
N LEU A 75 -2.47 -8.81 -9.53
CA LEU A 75 -3.72 -9.25 -10.15
C LEU A 75 -3.59 -10.64 -10.79
N GLU A 76 -2.48 -10.92 -11.46
CA GLU A 76 -2.19 -12.23 -12.06
C GLU A 76 -2.14 -13.33 -11.00
N PHE A 77 -1.44 -13.10 -9.89
CA PHE A 77 -1.36 -14.05 -8.79
C PHE A 77 -2.73 -14.27 -8.13
N TRP A 78 -3.51 -13.23 -7.88
CA TRP A 78 -4.86 -13.36 -7.33
C TRP A 78 -5.79 -14.10 -8.30
N SER A 79 -5.64 -13.87 -9.60
CA SER A 79 -6.34 -14.60 -10.65
C SER A 79 -5.96 -16.09 -10.68
N PHE A 80 -4.67 -16.40 -10.52
CA PHE A 80 -4.20 -17.78 -10.38
C PHE A 80 -4.84 -18.47 -9.16
N LEU A 81 -4.81 -17.83 -7.99
CA LEU A 81 -5.44 -18.38 -6.79
C LEU A 81 -6.95 -18.60 -6.96
N THR A 82 -7.63 -17.67 -7.66
CA THR A 82 -9.06 -17.79 -7.96
C THR A 82 -9.38 -19.01 -8.82
N ARG A 83 -8.55 -19.29 -9.82
CA ARG A 83 -8.71 -20.48 -10.68
C ARG A 83 -8.39 -21.78 -9.94
N LYS A 84 -7.37 -21.75 -9.09
CA LYS A 84 -6.88 -22.95 -8.38
C LYS A 84 -7.76 -23.33 -7.19
N TYR A 85 -8.29 -22.34 -6.44
CA TYR A 85 -8.99 -22.57 -5.19
C TYR A 85 -10.43 -22.07 -5.23
N LYS A 86 -11.41 -22.98 -5.25
CA LYS A 86 -12.85 -22.64 -5.26
C LYS A 86 -13.28 -21.77 -4.08
N SER A 87 -12.55 -21.84 -2.95
CA SER A 87 -12.80 -21.04 -1.74
C SER A 87 -12.29 -19.61 -1.83
N PHE A 88 -11.39 -19.29 -2.77
CA PHE A 88 -10.84 -17.95 -2.98
C PHE A 88 -11.77 -17.13 -3.88
N LYS A 89 -12.54 -16.22 -3.30
CA LYS A 89 -13.63 -15.51 -3.97
C LYS A 89 -13.25 -14.06 -4.25
N PRO A 90 -12.97 -13.66 -5.51
CA PRO A 90 -12.58 -12.28 -5.85
C PRO A 90 -13.56 -11.22 -5.35
N LYS A 91 -14.87 -11.46 -5.50
CA LYS A 91 -15.93 -10.52 -5.10
C LYS A 91 -15.92 -10.12 -3.62
N SER A 92 -15.20 -10.86 -2.76
CA SER A 92 -15.10 -10.51 -1.35
C SER A 92 -13.97 -9.53 -1.04
N PHE A 93 -13.00 -9.38 -1.95
CA PHE A 93 -11.84 -8.52 -1.67
C PHE A 93 -11.49 -7.54 -2.79
N ILE A 94 -11.96 -7.73 -4.02
CA ILE A 94 -11.69 -6.79 -5.11
C ILE A 94 -12.95 -6.46 -5.90
N THR A 95 -13.14 -5.20 -6.17
CA THR A 95 -14.24 -4.68 -6.97
C THR A 95 -13.71 -3.69 -7.99
N GLN A 96 -14.18 -3.79 -9.22
CA GLN A 96 -13.89 -2.79 -10.25
C GLN A 96 -14.52 -1.46 -9.87
N VAL A 97 -13.67 -0.43 -9.78
CA VAL A 97 -14.07 0.94 -9.45
C VAL A 97 -13.25 1.88 -10.34
N PRO A 98 -13.86 2.75 -11.14
CA PRO A 98 -13.12 3.71 -11.96
C PRO A 98 -12.17 4.56 -11.11
N HIS A 99 -10.96 4.80 -11.63
CA HIS A 99 -9.99 5.72 -11.04
C HIS A 99 -9.95 7.01 -11.83
N ILE A 100 -10.06 8.13 -11.12
CA ILE A 100 -10.15 9.48 -11.69
C ILE A 100 -9.09 10.37 -11.05
N SER A 101 -8.35 11.11 -11.88
CA SER A 101 -7.60 12.27 -11.40
C SER A 101 -8.43 13.52 -11.63
N TYR A 102 -8.43 14.44 -10.67
CA TYR A 102 -9.23 15.66 -10.65
C TYR A 102 -8.35 16.86 -10.35
N VAL A 103 -8.51 17.92 -11.12
CA VAL A 103 -7.78 19.19 -10.92
C VAL A 103 -8.66 20.40 -11.20
N LYS A 104 -8.32 21.52 -10.53
CA LYS A 104 -8.92 22.85 -10.74
C LYS A 104 -7.89 23.84 -11.25
N GLY A 105 -8.34 24.79 -12.08
CA GLY A 105 -7.58 25.93 -12.58
C GLY A 105 -6.63 25.59 -13.73
N GLU A 106 -6.42 26.53 -14.64
CA GLU A 106 -5.77 26.33 -15.95
C GLU A 106 -4.36 25.73 -15.86
N LYS A 107 -3.54 26.15 -14.87
CA LYS A 107 -2.21 25.58 -14.67
C LYS A 107 -2.25 24.07 -14.41
N ASN A 108 -3.15 23.63 -13.53
CA ASN A 108 -3.30 22.21 -13.20
C ASN A 108 -3.98 21.44 -14.33
N ILE A 109 -4.90 22.07 -15.05
CA ILE A 109 -5.55 21.49 -16.24
C ILE A 109 -4.52 21.23 -17.34
N SER A 110 -3.63 22.18 -17.59
CA SER A 110 -2.52 22.02 -18.53
C SER A 110 -1.59 20.87 -18.12
N PHE A 111 -1.26 20.77 -16.83
CA PHE A 111 -0.47 19.64 -16.30
C PHE A 111 -1.20 18.30 -16.52
N LEU A 112 -2.50 18.23 -16.19
CA LEU A 112 -3.27 16.99 -16.33
C LEU A 112 -3.39 16.55 -17.78
N LYS A 113 -3.55 17.51 -18.72
CA LYS A 113 -3.59 17.24 -20.17
C LYS A 113 -2.26 16.65 -20.66
N LYS A 114 -1.13 17.27 -20.29
CA LYS A 114 0.21 16.77 -20.64
C LYS A 114 0.45 15.36 -20.05
N ARG A 115 0.00 15.13 -18.80
CA ARG A 115 0.03 13.81 -18.18
C ARG A 115 -0.76 12.78 -18.97
N TYR A 116 -1.97 13.12 -19.37
CA TYR A 116 -2.82 12.28 -20.20
C TYR A 116 -2.14 11.93 -21.53
N GLU A 117 -1.62 12.92 -22.25
CA GLU A 117 -0.93 12.75 -23.54
C GLU A 117 0.32 11.87 -23.42
N ALA A 118 1.05 11.97 -22.31
CA ALA A 118 2.24 11.16 -22.08
C ALA A 118 1.89 9.70 -21.73
N LEU A 119 0.90 9.47 -20.84
CA LEU A 119 0.52 8.15 -20.40
C LEU A 119 -0.26 7.36 -21.45
N SER A 120 -1.20 7.98 -22.17
CA SER A 120 -2.07 7.32 -23.17
C SER A 120 -1.29 6.75 -24.37
N LYS A 121 -0.05 7.19 -24.60
CA LYS A 121 0.85 6.60 -25.60
C LYS A 121 1.37 5.22 -25.19
N THR A 122 1.23 4.84 -23.93
CA THR A 122 1.72 3.56 -23.42
C THR A 122 0.61 2.52 -23.42
N PRO A 123 0.88 1.23 -23.72
CA PRO A 123 -0.13 0.18 -23.71
C PRO A 123 -0.88 0.06 -22.38
N LEU A 124 -0.20 0.34 -21.26
CA LEU A 124 -0.73 0.22 -19.91
C LEU A 124 -1.85 1.22 -19.61
N PHE A 125 -1.87 2.38 -20.29
CA PHE A 125 -2.78 3.50 -20.06
C PHE A 125 -3.58 3.92 -21.30
N LYS A 126 -3.55 3.13 -22.37
CA LYS A 126 -4.18 3.46 -23.66
C LYS A 126 -5.67 3.83 -23.58
N ASP A 127 -6.39 3.25 -22.62
CA ASP A 127 -7.82 3.47 -22.44
C ASP A 127 -8.11 4.63 -21.46
N MET A 128 -7.09 5.42 -21.10
CA MET A 128 -7.29 6.63 -20.29
C MET A 128 -8.07 7.64 -21.09
N GLN A 129 -9.06 8.26 -20.45
CA GLN A 129 -9.90 9.31 -21.01
C GLN A 129 -9.55 10.64 -20.34
N PHE A 130 -9.68 11.75 -21.06
CA PHE A 130 -9.54 13.11 -20.54
C PHE A 130 -10.78 13.93 -20.90
N SER A 131 -11.29 14.73 -19.96
CA SER A 131 -12.41 15.64 -20.23
C SER A 131 -12.33 16.94 -19.42
N ARG A 132 -12.75 18.04 -20.06
CA ARG A 132 -13.12 19.34 -19.47
C ARG A 132 -14.62 19.62 -19.65
N ASN A 133 -15.33 18.74 -20.35
CA ASN A 133 -16.75 18.93 -20.64
C ASN A 133 -17.59 18.70 -19.38
N LYS A 134 -18.35 19.72 -18.96
CA LYS A 134 -19.16 19.68 -17.72
C LYS A 134 -20.19 18.53 -17.71
N LYS A 135 -20.79 18.17 -18.86
CA LYS A 135 -21.71 17.03 -18.94
C LYS A 135 -21.00 15.71 -18.66
N THR A 136 -19.87 15.46 -19.31
CA THR A 136 -19.04 14.27 -19.09
C THR A 136 -18.55 14.18 -17.65
N ILE A 137 -18.10 15.30 -17.07
CA ILE A 137 -17.65 15.36 -15.68
C ILE A 137 -18.79 15.02 -14.72
N LYS A 138 -20.01 15.52 -14.98
CA LYS A 138 -21.20 15.17 -14.18
C LYS A 138 -21.55 13.69 -14.25
N GLU A 139 -21.36 13.05 -15.40
CA GLU A 139 -21.53 11.60 -15.54
C GLU A 139 -20.46 10.81 -14.77
N TRP A 140 -19.21 11.27 -14.78
CA TRP A 140 -18.09 10.59 -14.12
C TRP A 140 -18.07 10.76 -12.61
N ALA A 141 -18.41 11.96 -12.13
CA ALA A 141 -18.29 12.38 -10.74
C ALA A 141 -19.48 13.26 -10.32
N PRO A 142 -20.71 12.71 -10.21
CA PRO A 142 -21.93 13.50 -9.94
C PRO A 142 -21.80 14.40 -8.71
N LEU A 143 -21.24 13.90 -7.59
CA LEU A 143 -21.11 14.66 -6.35
C LEU A 143 -20.18 15.88 -6.47
N ILE A 144 -19.11 15.77 -7.27
CA ILE A 144 -18.17 16.88 -7.52
C ILE A 144 -18.79 17.92 -8.42
N ALA A 145 -19.64 17.49 -9.34
CA ALA A 145 -20.25 18.32 -10.37
C ALA A 145 -21.58 18.97 -9.94
N GLU A 146 -22.05 18.75 -8.71
CA GLU A 146 -23.36 19.28 -8.25
C GLU A 146 -23.40 20.83 -8.19
N ASP A 147 -22.25 21.53 -7.98
CA ASP A 147 -22.18 23.01 -8.01
C ASP A 147 -20.82 23.45 -8.62
N LEU A 148 -20.65 23.16 -9.92
CA LEU A 148 -19.42 23.45 -10.66
C LEU A 148 -19.33 24.91 -11.07
N LYS A 149 -18.60 25.72 -10.27
CA LYS A 149 -18.27 27.12 -10.59
C LYS A 149 -16.90 27.25 -11.25
N ASP A 150 -15.98 26.38 -10.91
CA ASP A 150 -14.59 26.41 -11.35
C ASP A 150 -14.37 25.71 -12.71
N ASP A 151 -13.31 26.12 -13.40
CA ASP A 151 -12.74 25.35 -14.50
C ASP A 151 -12.01 24.13 -13.97
N ILE A 152 -12.49 22.96 -14.36
CA ILE A 152 -11.95 21.68 -13.91
C ILE A 152 -11.63 20.76 -15.09
N ALA A 153 -10.74 19.80 -14.86
CA ALA A 153 -10.52 18.69 -15.77
C ALA A 153 -10.33 17.38 -14.98
N MET A 154 -10.67 16.29 -15.65
CA MET A 154 -10.51 14.94 -15.13
C MET A 154 -9.85 14.03 -16.16
N THR A 155 -9.06 13.06 -15.66
CA THR A 155 -8.75 11.84 -16.40
C THR A 155 -9.42 10.66 -15.74
N ARG A 156 -9.82 9.63 -16.54
CA ARG A 156 -10.54 8.45 -16.05
C ARG A 156 -10.01 7.17 -16.69
N ILE A 157 -9.89 6.12 -15.87
CA ILE A 157 -9.74 4.73 -16.33
C ILE A 157 -10.84 3.89 -15.66
N ASN A 158 -11.59 3.12 -16.46
CA ASN A 158 -12.78 2.41 -16.00
C ASN A 158 -12.48 1.14 -15.20
N TYR A 159 -11.32 0.53 -15.40
CA TYR A 159 -10.92 -0.72 -14.76
C TYR A 159 -9.93 -0.55 -13.59
N GLY A 160 -9.98 0.59 -12.92
CA GLY A 160 -9.41 0.73 -11.59
C GLY A 160 -10.09 -0.21 -10.58
N SER A 161 -9.59 -0.29 -9.36
CA SER A 161 -10.14 -1.21 -8.37
C SER A 161 -10.15 -0.66 -6.95
N ASP A 162 -11.16 -1.06 -6.20
CA ASP A 162 -11.19 -1.04 -4.74
C ASP A 162 -10.81 -2.42 -4.22
N VAL A 163 -9.83 -2.49 -3.32
CA VAL A 163 -9.32 -3.73 -2.73
C VAL A 163 -9.51 -3.70 -1.23
N ASP A 164 -10.21 -4.69 -0.71
CA ASP A 164 -10.26 -4.98 0.72
C ASP A 164 -9.10 -5.89 1.10
N PHE A 165 -7.99 -5.28 1.55
CA PHE A 165 -6.76 -6.00 1.89
C PHE A 165 -6.91 -6.86 3.15
N GLU A 166 -7.85 -6.54 4.04
CA GLU A 166 -8.20 -7.39 5.19
C GLU A 166 -8.81 -8.69 4.70
N SER A 167 -9.88 -8.61 3.89
CA SER A 167 -10.54 -9.77 3.29
C SER A 167 -9.59 -10.60 2.43
N LEU A 168 -8.76 -9.97 1.61
CA LEU A 168 -7.73 -10.64 0.81
C LEU A 168 -6.76 -11.44 1.68
N SER A 169 -6.29 -10.84 2.78
CA SER A 169 -5.38 -11.50 3.72
C SER A 169 -6.03 -12.71 4.38
N HIS A 170 -7.26 -12.56 4.85
CA HIS A 170 -8.00 -13.67 5.46
C HIS A 170 -8.30 -14.81 4.49
N GLN A 171 -8.61 -14.51 3.23
CA GLN A 171 -8.80 -15.56 2.22
C GLN A 171 -7.52 -16.33 1.92
N MET A 172 -6.38 -15.65 1.80
CA MET A 172 -5.09 -16.32 1.65
C MET A 172 -4.74 -17.16 2.88
N LEU A 173 -4.98 -16.65 4.09
CA LEU A 173 -4.79 -17.42 5.33
C LEU A 173 -5.66 -18.67 5.38
N LYS A 174 -6.91 -18.58 4.96
CA LYS A 174 -7.82 -19.73 4.88
C LYS A 174 -7.28 -20.85 3.99
N ILE A 175 -6.69 -20.48 2.83
CA ILE A 175 -6.05 -21.47 1.94
C ILE A 175 -4.76 -22.01 2.57
N LEU A 176 -3.93 -21.13 3.15
CA LEU A 176 -2.69 -21.55 3.82
C LEU A 176 -2.96 -22.60 4.88
N SER A 177 -4.02 -22.40 5.71
CA SER A 177 -4.38 -23.30 6.80
C SER A 177 -4.88 -24.69 6.37
N THR A 178 -5.05 -24.94 5.07
CA THR A 178 -5.34 -26.29 4.56
C THR A 178 -4.09 -27.17 4.47
N ASN A 179 -2.92 -26.60 4.55
CA ASN A 179 -1.66 -27.34 4.54
C ASN A 179 -1.16 -27.60 5.98
N LYS A 180 -0.83 -28.85 6.30
CA LYS A 180 -0.34 -29.26 7.62
C LYS A 180 1.03 -28.63 7.98
N LYS A 181 1.79 -28.15 6.98
CA LYS A 181 3.06 -27.44 7.13
C LYS A 181 2.91 -25.95 7.42
N PHE A 182 1.69 -25.48 7.57
CA PHE A 182 1.40 -24.07 7.90
C PHE A 182 0.79 -23.95 9.30
N SER A 183 1.29 -23.02 10.09
CA SER A 183 0.69 -22.64 11.36
C SER A 183 0.64 -21.12 11.54
N ILE A 184 -0.33 -20.68 12.35
CA ILE A 184 -0.48 -19.29 12.72
C ILE A 184 -0.79 -19.17 14.22
N HIS A 185 -0.06 -18.31 14.91
CA HIS A 185 -0.20 -18.06 16.32
C HIS A 185 -0.50 -16.58 16.57
N VAL A 186 -1.75 -16.29 16.93
CA VAL A 186 -2.20 -14.95 17.34
C VAL A 186 -1.95 -14.73 18.82
N ASN A 187 -1.93 -13.47 19.28
CA ASN A 187 -1.58 -13.08 20.65
C ASN A 187 -0.12 -13.49 21.04
N HIS A 188 0.77 -13.49 20.06
CA HIS A 188 2.18 -13.87 20.23
C HIS A 188 3.09 -12.70 19.83
N GLU A 189 3.73 -12.08 20.81
CA GLU A 189 4.64 -10.95 20.65
C GLU A 189 6.10 -11.39 20.60
N ILE A 190 6.83 -11.03 19.55
CA ILE A 190 8.26 -11.29 19.42
C ILE A 190 9.04 -10.42 20.42
N LYS A 191 9.80 -11.03 21.31
CA LYS A 191 10.61 -10.35 22.32
C LYS A 191 12.07 -10.17 21.91
N SER A 192 12.68 -11.20 21.33
CA SER A 192 14.05 -11.13 20.80
C SER A 192 14.20 -11.93 19.51
N ILE A 193 15.16 -11.54 18.70
CA ILE A 193 15.60 -12.22 17.48
C ILE A 193 17.12 -12.17 17.53
N SER A 194 17.79 -13.31 17.47
CA SER A 194 19.25 -13.41 17.43
C SER A 194 19.69 -14.49 16.47
N GLN A 195 20.74 -14.23 15.71
CA GLN A 195 21.32 -15.25 14.84
C GLN A 195 22.22 -16.16 15.66
N ALA A 196 22.07 -17.47 15.49
CA ALA A 196 22.92 -18.50 16.09
C ALA A 196 24.18 -18.77 15.23
N ASP A 197 25.16 -19.46 15.76
CA ASP A 197 26.42 -19.76 15.08
C ASP A 197 26.23 -20.60 13.80
N ASP A 198 25.20 -21.45 13.76
CA ASP A 198 24.81 -22.24 12.60
C ASP A 198 24.02 -21.43 11.54
N LYS A 199 23.95 -20.09 11.71
CA LYS A 199 23.20 -19.13 10.85
C LYS A 199 21.69 -19.29 10.87
N THR A 200 21.14 -20.09 11.77
CA THR A 200 19.70 -20.07 12.06
C THR A 200 19.36 -18.93 13.00
N TRP A 201 18.08 -18.72 13.24
CA TRP A 201 17.59 -17.61 14.06
C TRP A 201 16.85 -18.13 15.28
N ASP A 202 17.31 -17.75 16.47
CA ASP A 202 16.62 -17.98 17.73
C ASP A 202 15.66 -16.83 18.02
N ILE A 203 14.39 -17.18 18.26
CA ILE A 203 13.32 -16.22 18.45
C ILE A 203 12.64 -16.51 19.79
N LYS A 204 12.62 -15.51 20.69
CA LYS A 204 11.83 -15.58 21.93
C LYS A 204 10.49 -14.89 21.71
N ILE A 205 9.42 -15.57 22.04
CA ILE A 205 8.04 -15.18 21.76
C ILE A 205 7.23 -15.23 23.04
N TYR A 206 6.54 -14.14 23.37
CA TYR A 206 5.66 -14.04 24.53
C TYR A 206 4.20 -14.22 24.11
N CYS A 207 3.55 -15.24 24.62
CA CYS A 207 2.11 -15.41 24.47
C CYS A 207 1.37 -14.53 25.48
N THR A 208 0.62 -13.54 25.00
CA THR A 208 -0.08 -12.57 25.87
C THR A 208 -1.24 -13.19 26.64
N LYS A 209 -1.80 -14.30 26.15
CA LYS A 209 -2.90 -15.03 26.83
C LYS A 209 -2.37 -15.94 27.93
N SER A 210 -1.43 -16.84 27.63
CA SER A 210 -0.89 -17.81 28.60
C SER A 210 0.19 -17.22 29.51
N LYS A 211 0.69 -15.99 29.21
CA LYS A 211 1.79 -15.33 29.91
C LYS A 211 3.11 -16.13 29.87
N LYS A 212 3.25 -17.06 28.94
CA LYS A 212 4.43 -17.89 28.77
C LYS A 212 5.35 -17.35 27.68
N VAL A 213 6.64 -17.56 27.84
CA VAL A 213 7.65 -17.34 26.80
C VAL A 213 8.00 -18.68 26.19
N ILE A 214 8.00 -18.74 24.86
CA ILE A 214 8.48 -19.88 24.08
C ILE A 214 9.68 -19.46 23.26
N SER A 215 10.58 -20.41 22.98
CA SER A 215 11.70 -20.22 22.05
C SER A 215 11.48 -21.10 20.82
N VAL A 216 11.75 -20.54 19.66
CA VAL A 216 11.68 -21.28 18.39
C VAL A 216 12.91 -20.94 17.57
N ASN A 217 13.31 -21.87 16.69
CA ASN A 217 14.39 -21.67 15.75
C ASN A 217 13.86 -21.64 14.30
N ALA A 218 14.46 -20.82 13.44
CA ALA A 218 14.06 -20.69 12.04
C ALA A 218 15.26 -20.48 11.12
N LYS A 219 15.22 -21.07 9.93
CA LYS A 219 16.25 -20.88 8.89
C LYS A 219 16.09 -19.54 8.15
N PHE A 220 14.88 -19.01 8.10
CA PHE A 220 14.57 -17.75 7.43
C PHE A 220 13.50 -16.99 8.21
N ILE A 221 13.68 -15.66 8.33
CA ILE A 221 12.71 -14.75 8.97
C ILE A 221 12.28 -13.68 7.98
N PHE A 222 10.96 -13.46 7.90
CA PHE A 222 10.41 -12.27 7.28
C PHE A 222 9.71 -11.40 8.33
N ILE A 223 10.20 -10.17 8.53
CA ILE A 223 9.61 -9.20 9.43
C ILE A 223 8.65 -8.29 8.64
N GLY A 224 7.34 -8.57 8.76
CA GLY A 224 6.27 -7.82 8.11
C GLY A 224 5.31 -7.18 9.11
N ALA A 225 5.84 -6.58 10.19
CA ALA A 225 5.08 -6.06 11.34
C ALA A 225 4.58 -4.60 11.15
N GLY A 226 4.46 -4.13 9.90
CA GLY A 226 4.01 -2.76 9.60
C GLY A 226 4.91 -1.72 10.27
N GLY A 227 4.33 -0.75 10.96
CA GLY A 227 5.12 0.29 11.67
C GLY A 227 6.08 -0.26 12.72
N SER A 228 5.77 -1.40 13.34
CA SER A 228 6.67 -2.03 14.34
C SER A 228 7.83 -2.81 13.73
N THR A 229 7.93 -2.92 12.42
CA THR A 229 9.07 -3.60 11.76
C THR A 229 10.40 -3.01 12.20
N ILE A 230 10.50 -1.68 12.35
CA ILE A 230 11.74 -1.02 12.78
C ILE A 230 12.22 -1.51 14.15
N HIS A 231 11.31 -1.71 15.11
CA HIS A 231 11.67 -2.23 16.43
C HIS A 231 12.17 -3.68 16.38
N LEU A 232 11.54 -4.52 15.55
CA LEU A 232 11.96 -5.91 15.39
C LEU A 232 13.27 -6.01 14.62
N LEU A 233 13.47 -5.17 13.61
CA LEU A 233 14.71 -5.05 12.88
C LEU A 233 15.87 -4.63 13.81
N GLN A 234 15.64 -3.67 14.69
CA GLN A 234 16.62 -3.26 15.70
C GLN A 234 16.95 -4.39 16.69
N LYS A 235 15.99 -5.25 17.03
CA LYS A 235 16.21 -6.41 17.90
C LYS A 235 17.03 -7.51 17.22
N SER A 236 16.97 -7.63 15.90
CA SER A 236 17.75 -8.64 15.17
C SER A 236 19.24 -8.33 15.09
N ASN A 237 19.63 -7.11 15.41
CA ASN A 237 21.01 -6.62 15.44
C ASN A 237 21.82 -6.88 14.15
N ILE A 238 21.17 -7.00 12.99
CA ILE A 238 21.87 -7.13 11.71
C ILE A 238 22.57 -5.83 11.33
N LYS A 239 23.74 -5.91 10.69
CA LYS A 239 24.55 -4.72 10.31
C LYS A 239 23.77 -3.74 9.44
N ASN A 240 22.99 -4.24 8.50
CA ASN A 240 22.28 -3.44 7.52
C ASN A 240 21.12 -2.61 8.10
N GLN A 241 20.79 -2.76 9.39
CA GLN A 241 19.78 -1.92 10.08
C GLN A 241 20.35 -0.59 10.61
N ILE A 242 21.69 -0.44 10.64
CA ILE A 242 22.34 0.73 11.24
C ILE A 242 21.89 2.02 10.53
N GLY A 243 21.48 3.00 11.33
CA GLY A 243 21.03 4.30 10.85
C GLY A 243 19.57 4.36 10.37
N TYR A 244 18.89 3.22 10.22
CA TYR A 244 17.46 3.23 9.91
C TYR A 244 16.62 3.68 11.09
N ALA A 245 15.57 4.47 10.81
CA ALA A 245 14.58 4.91 11.78
C ALA A 245 13.21 5.08 11.11
N GLY A 246 12.19 5.32 11.93
CA GLY A 246 10.83 5.55 11.48
C GLY A 246 10.43 7.02 11.61
N PHE A 247 9.70 7.54 10.63
CA PHE A 247 9.02 8.84 10.67
C PHE A 247 7.50 8.58 10.67
N PRO A 248 6.84 8.59 11.84
CA PRO A 248 5.45 8.18 11.95
C PRO A 248 4.48 9.28 11.54
N VAL A 249 3.49 8.93 10.73
CA VAL A 249 2.41 9.79 10.28
C VAL A 249 1.07 9.15 10.63
N ASN A 250 0.20 9.92 11.26
CA ASN A 250 -1.19 9.57 11.49
C ASN A 250 -2.01 9.83 10.22
N GLY A 251 -3.13 9.15 10.09
CA GLY A 251 -4.14 9.44 9.08
C GLY A 251 -5.54 9.43 9.68
N GLU A 252 -6.41 10.26 9.13
CA GLU A 252 -7.83 10.29 9.47
C GLU A 252 -8.66 10.38 8.19
N TRP A 253 -9.90 9.91 8.27
CA TRP A 253 -10.88 9.92 7.20
C TRP A 253 -12.17 10.55 7.66
N LEU A 254 -12.83 11.30 6.77
CA LEU A 254 -14.26 11.51 6.84
C LEU A 254 -14.96 10.35 6.13
N ILE A 255 -15.88 9.68 6.81
CA ILE A 255 -16.61 8.51 6.31
C ILE A 255 -18.09 8.81 6.22
N CYS A 256 -18.70 8.56 5.06
CA CYS A 256 -20.14 8.60 4.84
C CYS A 256 -20.68 7.20 4.48
N LYS A 257 -21.73 6.76 5.19
CA LYS A 257 -22.43 5.48 4.95
C LYS A 257 -23.86 5.66 4.46
N LYS A 258 -24.32 6.93 4.28
CA LYS A 258 -25.68 7.25 3.86
C LYS A 258 -25.93 6.79 2.43
N SER A 259 -26.88 5.85 2.24
CA SER A 259 -27.13 5.20 0.96
C SER A 259 -27.49 6.18 -0.16
N SER A 260 -28.27 7.24 0.12
CA SER A 260 -28.65 8.27 -0.85
C SER A 260 -27.45 9.06 -1.43
N ILE A 261 -26.33 9.12 -0.69
CA ILE A 261 -25.09 9.76 -1.11
C ILE A 261 -24.16 8.71 -1.76
N THR A 262 -23.94 7.57 -1.10
CA THR A 262 -22.98 6.56 -1.58
C THR A 262 -23.38 5.95 -2.93
N LYS A 263 -24.69 5.94 -3.26
CA LYS A 263 -25.18 5.49 -4.55
C LYS A 263 -24.88 6.45 -5.71
N LYS A 264 -24.59 7.71 -5.42
CA LYS A 264 -24.25 8.73 -6.43
C LYS A 264 -22.75 8.80 -6.74
N HIS A 265 -21.90 8.03 -6.04
CA HIS A 265 -20.46 8.04 -6.24
C HIS A 265 -19.95 6.65 -6.61
N PHE A 266 -19.21 6.54 -7.74
CA PHE A 266 -18.87 5.27 -8.36
C PHE A 266 -17.36 5.03 -8.50
N SER A 267 -16.52 5.98 -8.05
CA SER A 267 -15.12 6.04 -8.42
C SER A 267 -14.21 6.32 -7.21
N LYS A 268 -12.91 6.22 -7.44
CA LYS A 268 -11.88 6.82 -6.60
C LYS A 268 -11.38 8.06 -7.29
N ILE A 269 -11.54 9.24 -6.66
CA ILE A 269 -11.21 10.53 -7.25
C ILE A 269 -10.10 11.20 -6.46
N TYR A 270 -8.94 11.33 -7.09
CA TYR A 270 -7.72 11.87 -6.51
C TYR A 270 -7.47 13.28 -7.01
N GLY A 271 -7.30 14.22 -6.07
CA GLY A 271 -6.88 15.58 -6.34
C GLY A 271 -5.36 15.76 -6.30
N ILE A 272 -4.94 16.99 -6.47
CA ILE A 272 -3.54 17.39 -6.31
C ILE A 272 -3.27 17.78 -4.86
N ALA A 273 -2.12 17.39 -4.31
CA ALA A 273 -1.73 17.83 -2.99
C ALA A 273 -1.54 19.37 -2.98
N GLY A 274 -1.95 20.02 -1.91
CA GLY A 274 -1.77 21.45 -1.74
C GLY A 274 -0.31 21.89 -1.76
N PRO A 275 -0.03 23.18 -1.94
CA PRO A 275 1.33 23.71 -1.88
C PRO A 275 2.00 23.33 -0.55
N LYS A 276 3.23 22.80 -0.59
CA LYS A 276 4.01 22.34 0.57
C LYS A 276 3.45 21.10 1.29
N ALA A 277 2.31 20.55 0.87
CA ALA A 277 1.76 19.34 1.43
C ALA A 277 2.50 18.09 0.90
N PRO A 278 2.74 17.07 1.73
CA PRO A 278 3.42 15.87 1.30
C PRO A 278 2.55 15.09 0.30
N PRO A 279 3.14 14.34 -0.64
CA PRO A 279 2.39 13.58 -1.66
C PRO A 279 1.32 12.65 -1.09
N MET A 280 1.51 12.18 0.14
CA MET A 280 0.57 11.28 0.83
C MET A 280 -0.69 11.97 1.37
N SER A 281 -0.72 13.30 1.39
CA SER A 281 -1.88 14.11 1.81
C SER A 281 -2.70 14.63 0.62
N ALA A 282 -2.42 14.15 -0.60
CA ALA A 282 -3.28 14.46 -1.74
C ALA A 282 -4.73 14.06 -1.40
N PRO A 283 -5.68 15.01 -1.42
CA PRO A 283 -7.05 14.72 -1.03
C PRO A 283 -7.71 13.82 -2.06
N HIS A 284 -8.48 12.85 -1.59
CA HIS A 284 -9.26 12.00 -2.48
C HIS A 284 -10.61 11.59 -1.86
N LEU A 285 -11.60 11.44 -2.72
CA LEU A 285 -12.93 10.95 -2.38
C LEU A 285 -13.09 9.55 -3.00
N ASP A 286 -13.15 8.55 -2.15
CA ASP A 286 -13.13 7.15 -2.55
C ASP A 286 -14.44 6.44 -2.29
N LEU A 287 -14.96 5.76 -3.32
CA LEU A 287 -15.87 4.65 -3.07
C LEU A 287 -15.08 3.48 -2.47
N ARG A 288 -15.53 3.01 -1.30
CA ARG A 288 -15.07 1.79 -0.67
C ARG A 288 -16.17 0.75 -0.60
N ILE A 289 -15.80 -0.51 -0.82
CA ILE A 289 -16.70 -1.66 -0.67
C ILE A 289 -16.11 -2.59 0.37
N ILE A 290 -16.66 -2.53 1.58
CA ILE A 290 -16.18 -3.31 2.74
C ILE A 290 -17.29 -4.26 3.17
N ASN A 291 -17.01 -5.57 3.16
CA ASN A 291 -18.00 -6.62 3.46
C ASN A 291 -19.28 -6.46 2.61
N GLY A 292 -19.13 -6.13 1.33
CA GLY A 292 -20.23 -5.91 0.40
C GLY A 292 -21.02 -4.60 0.59
N LYS A 293 -20.68 -3.78 1.59
CA LYS A 293 -21.35 -2.49 1.88
C LYS A 293 -20.58 -1.33 1.31
N ARG A 294 -21.31 -0.42 0.64
CA ARG A 294 -20.74 0.81 0.07
C ARG A 294 -20.58 1.88 1.15
N GLN A 295 -19.46 2.56 1.14
CA GLN A 295 -19.23 3.77 1.92
C GLN A 295 -18.30 4.71 1.15
N LEU A 296 -18.33 6.01 1.46
CA LEU A 296 -17.39 6.98 0.94
C LEU A 296 -16.37 7.30 2.03
N MET A 297 -15.13 7.49 1.60
CA MET A 297 -14.04 7.94 2.45
C MET A 297 -13.38 9.14 1.79
N PHE A 298 -13.23 10.24 2.56
CA PHE A 298 -12.51 11.43 2.10
C PHE A 298 -11.33 11.73 3.00
N GLY A 299 -10.21 12.09 2.43
CA GLY A 299 -8.94 12.38 3.06
C GLY A 299 -7.76 11.91 2.20
N PRO A 300 -6.67 11.38 2.79
CA PRO A 300 -6.41 11.32 4.23
C PRO A 300 -6.01 12.68 4.80
N PHE A 301 -6.41 12.93 6.04
CA PHE A 301 -5.87 14.05 6.83
C PHE A 301 -4.64 13.52 7.56
N ALA A 302 -3.46 13.91 7.05
CA ALA A 302 -2.19 13.41 7.57
C ALA A 302 -1.68 14.35 8.68
N SER A 303 -1.36 13.80 9.86
CA SER A 303 -0.83 14.54 10.99
C SER A 303 0.36 13.85 11.62
N PHE A 304 1.13 14.54 12.47
CA PHE A 304 2.24 13.94 13.19
C PHE A 304 1.73 13.02 14.31
N THR A 305 2.48 11.97 14.62
CA THR A 305 2.20 11.07 15.74
C THR A 305 3.49 10.45 16.27
N PHE A 306 3.48 10.04 17.54
CA PHE A 306 4.56 9.23 18.13
C PHE A 306 4.31 7.72 18.01
N LYS A 307 3.08 7.32 17.69
CA LYS A 307 2.70 5.91 17.56
C LYS A 307 3.10 5.34 16.21
N PHE A 308 3.63 4.13 16.19
CA PHE A 308 3.97 3.39 14.97
C PHE A 308 2.82 2.51 14.47
N LEU A 309 1.94 2.09 15.36
CA LEU A 309 0.74 1.32 15.09
C LEU A 309 -0.49 2.01 15.70
N LYS A 310 -1.67 1.72 15.20
CA LYS A 310 -2.93 2.20 15.80
C LYS A 310 -3.09 1.71 17.23
N THR A 311 -2.71 0.45 17.48
CA THR A 311 -2.64 -0.17 18.80
C THR A 311 -1.31 0.07 19.54
N GLY A 312 -0.40 0.87 18.96
CA GLY A 312 0.92 1.17 19.51
C GLY A 312 0.91 2.15 20.67
N SER A 313 2.10 2.41 21.21
CA SER A 313 2.35 3.33 22.32
C SER A 313 2.80 4.70 21.82
N TYR A 314 2.49 5.76 22.55
CA TYR A 314 3.06 7.09 22.33
C TYR A 314 4.59 7.13 22.55
N PHE A 315 5.16 6.08 23.15
CA PHE A 315 6.60 5.94 23.29
C PHE A 315 7.27 5.19 22.14
N ASP A 316 6.53 4.77 21.09
CA ASP A 316 7.11 3.96 20.00
C ASP A 316 8.26 4.71 19.30
N LEU A 317 8.07 6.00 18.95
CA LEU A 317 9.14 6.80 18.34
C LEU A 317 10.36 6.90 19.26
N LEU A 318 10.17 7.23 20.54
CA LEU A 318 11.27 7.36 21.49
C LEU A 318 12.01 6.03 21.69
N LYS A 319 11.28 4.92 21.80
CA LYS A 319 11.87 3.57 21.92
C LYS A 319 12.62 3.13 20.65
N SER A 320 12.42 3.76 19.51
CA SER A 320 13.14 3.48 18.27
C SER A 320 14.48 4.21 18.16
N ILE A 321 14.74 5.19 19.05
CA ILE A 321 15.98 5.98 19.01
C ILE A 321 17.13 5.11 19.48
N ARG A 322 18.21 5.11 18.72
CA ARG A 322 19.50 4.43 18.99
C ARG A 322 20.63 5.41 18.67
N ILE A 323 21.79 5.24 19.29
CA ILE A 323 22.98 6.07 19.01
C ILE A 323 23.26 6.12 17.50
N GLN A 324 23.09 5.00 16.80
CA GLN A 324 23.38 4.87 15.38
C GLN A 324 22.38 5.61 14.47
N ASN A 325 21.18 5.96 14.95
CA ASN A 325 20.16 6.62 14.11
C ASN A 325 19.81 8.05 14.55
N ILE A 326 20.37 8.56 15.65
CA ILE A 326 20.14 9.93 16.13
C ILE A 326 20.48 10.96 15.04
N LEU A 327 21.69 10.88 14.46
CA LEU A 327 22.15 11.83 13.44
C LEU A 327 21.30 11.76 12.17
N PRO A 328 21.01 10.58 11.58
CA PRO A 328 20.04 10.46 10.49
C PRO A 328 18.67 11.06 10.81
N MET A 329 18.14 10.82 12.01
CA MET A 329 16.84 11.38 12.42
C MET A 329 16.88 12.90 12.51
N LEU A 330 17.85 13.47 13.20
CA LEU A 330 18.03 14.93 13.33
C LEU A 330 18.16 15.60 11.95
N HIS A 331 18.99 15.03 11.07
CA HIS A 331 19.16 15.51 9.70
C HIS A 331 17.81 15.53 8.94
N VAL A 332 17.03 14.45 9.02
CA VAL A 332 15.72 14.38 8.36
C VAL A 332 14.75 15.40 8.94
N PHE A 333 14.68 15.56 10.26
CA PHE A 333 13.80 16.55 10.90
C PHE A 333 14.15 17.97 10.49
N ILE A 334 15.44 18.34 10.49
CA ILE A 334 15.93 19.68 10.09
C ILE A 334 15.67 19.92 8.59
N CYS A 335 16.02 18.98 7.72
CA CYS A 335 15.83 19.12 6.28
C CYS A 335 14.36 19.09 5.82
N ASN A 336 13.44 18.63 6.68
CA ASN A 336 12.01 18.53 6.37
C ASN A 336 11.14 19.36 7.34
N LEU A 337 11.63 20.49 7.85
CA LEU A 337 10.89 21.36 8.76
C LEU A 337 9.53 21.78 8.20
N ASN A 338 9.43 22.09 6.93
CA ASN A 338 8.17 22.43 6.26
C ASN A 338 7.15 21.29 6.36
N LEU A 339 7.58 20.04 6.15
CA LEU A 339 6.74 18.85 6.30
C LEU A 339 6.32 18.67 7.77
N LEU A 340 7.26 18.79 8.68
CA LEU A 340 7.00 18.63 10.12
C LEU A 340 6.00 19.69 10.61
N THR A 341 6.22 20.96 10.26
CA THR A 341 5.32 22.08 10.61
C THR A 341 3.91 21.85 10.02
N TYR A 342 3.82 21.39 8.76
CA TYR A 342 2.55 21.02 8.15
C TYR A 342 1.85 19.92 8.95
N LEU A 343 2.52 18.81 9.28
CA LEU A 343 1.94 17.69 10.01
C LEU A 343 1.53 18.06 11.44
N ILE A 344 2.29 18.92 12.12
CA ILE A 344 1.94 19.44 13.46
C ILE A 344 0.70 20.34 13.38
N LYS A 345 0.63 21.23 12.39
CA LYS A 345 -0.55 22.09 12.16
C LYS A 345 -1.79 21.24 11.89
N GLU A 346 -1.68 20.23 11.04
CA GLU A 346 -2.78 19.31 10.75
C GLU A 346 -3.24 18.50 11.98
N SER A 347 -2.37 18.29 12.97
CA SER A 347 -2.77 17.63 14.24
C SER A 347 -3.79 18.46 15.03
N GLY A 348 -3.82 19.78 14.86
CA GLY A 348 -4.79 20.69 15.44
C GLY A 348 -6.01 20.98 14.57
N SER A 349 -6.09 20.40 13.38
CA SER A 349 -7.19 20.63 12.42
C SER A 349 -8.52 20.10 12.97
N SER A 350 -9.52 21.00 13.05
CA SER A 350 -10.84 20.69 13.59
C SER A 350 -11.66 19.83 12.63
N TYR A 351 -12.77 19.26 13.11
CA TYR A 351 -13.76 18.59 12.26
C TYR A 351 -14.30 19.52 11.16
N LYS A 352 -14.54 20.79 11.50
CA LYS A 352 -15.02 21.83 10.59
C LYS A 352 -14.03 22.09 9.45
N ASP A 353 -12.73 22.15 9.76
CA ASP A 353 -11.68 22.33 8.74
C ASP A 353 -11.65 21.16 7.75
N LYS A 354 -11.76 19.94 8.28
CA LYS A 354 -11.84 18.72 7.45
C LYS A 354 -13.09 18.68 6.58
N MET A 355 -14.23 19.14 7.11
CA MET A 355 -15.46 19.29 6.33
C MET A 355 -15.34 20.37 5.26
N ASN A 356 -14.67 21.48 5.52
CA ASN A 356 -14.39 22.52 4.54
C ASN A 356 -13.53 21.94 3.39
N ALA A 357 -12.49 21.16 3.72
CA ALA A 357 -11.69 20.47 2.70
C ALA A 357 -12.52 19.47 1.86
N LEU A 358 -13.48 18.77 2.48
CA LEU A 358 -14.42 17.93 1.72
C LEU A 358 -15.31 18.74 0.80
N LYS A 359 -15.80 19.91 1.25
CA LYS A 359 -16.66 20.78 0.42
C LYS A 359 -15.94 21.34 -0.83
N GLU A 360 -14.60 21.38 -0.84
CA GLU A 360 -13.81 21.64 -2.05
C GLU A 360 -13.99 20.56 -3.15
N PHE A 361 -14.30 19.31 -2.74
CA PHE A 361 -14.59 18.17 -3.64
C PHE A 361 -16.08 17.94 -3.84
N TYR A 362 -16.84 18.04 -2.77
CA TYR A 362 -18.28 17.84 -2.76
C TYR A 362 -18.95 19.05 -2.11
N PRO A 363 -19.30 20.08 -2.89
CA PRO A 363 -19.82 21.37 -2.38
C PRO A 363 -21.06 21.23 -1.48
N LEU A 364 -21.96 20.31 -1.81
CA LEU A 364 -23.19 20.07 -1.06
C LEU A 364 -23.05 19.07 0.10
N ALA A 365 -21.82 18.79 0.54
CA ALA A 365 -21.58 17.89 1.68
C ALA A 365 -22.19 18.45 2.98
N ASN A 366 -23.07 17.67 3.62
CA ASN A 366 -23.67 18.02 4.90
C ASN A 366 -22.91 17.34 6.06
N GLU A 367 -22.50 18.09 7.07
CA GLU A 367 -21.71 17.63 8.21
C GLU A 367 -22.36 16.47 8.96
N LYS A 368 -23.72 16.43 9.04
CA LYS A 368 -24.46 15.36 9.72
C LYS A 368 -24.32 13.99 9.07
N ASP A 369 -23.91 13.93 7.79
CA ASP A 369 -23.79 12.69 7.01
C ASP A 369 -22.39 12.06 7.07
N TRP A 370 -21.42 12.75 7.69
CA TRP A 370 -20.02 12.34 7.76
C TRP A 370 -19.58 12.12 9.20
N LYS A 371 -18.64 11.17 9.38
CA LYS A 371 -18.03 10.89 10.70
C LYS A 371 -16.52 10.80 10.54
N LEU A 372 -15.80 11.40 11.47
CA LEU A 372 -14.34 11.27 11.54
C LEU A 372 -13.95 9.88 12.05
N ALA A 373 -12.99 9.27 11.38
CA ALA A 373 -12.44 7.96 11.76
C ALA A 373 -10.91 7.96 11.64
N SER A 374 -10.26 7.33 12.61
CA SER A 374 -8.81 7.15 12.56
C SER A 374 -8.44 6.06 11.55
N ALA A 375 -7.52 6.38 10.64
CA ALA A 375 -6.88 5.44 9.73
C ALA A 375 -5.74 4.66 10.40
N GLY A 376 -5.09 3.80 9.64
CA GLY A 376 -3.83 3.17 10.05
C GLY A 376 -2.69 4.19 10.16
N LYS A 377 -1.71 3.87 10.99
CA LYS A 377 -0.47 4.65 11.06
C LYS A 377 0.44 4.29 9.89
N ARG A 378 1.19 5.28 9.40
CA ARG A 378 2.18 5.12 8.34
C ARG A 378 3.53 5.51 8.88
N VAL A 379 4.46 4.58 8.94
CA VAL A 379 5.85 4.86 9.34
C VAL A 379 6.67 4.96 8.06
N GLN A 380 7.07 6.18 7.69
CA GLN A 380 7.98 6.42 6.59
C GLN A 380 9.40 6.05 7.00
N ILE A 381 10.23 5.77 6.03
CA ILE A 381 11.58 5.30 6.27
C ILE A 381 12.53 6.48 6.41
N ILE A 382 13.24 6.57 7.53
CA ILE A 382 14.47 7.34 7.62
C ILE A 382 15.60 6.38 7.29
N LYS A 383 16.30 6.67 6.19
CA LYS A 383 17.41 5.87 5.68
C LYS A 383 18.73 6.60 5.88
N PRO A 384 19.81 5.92 6.28
CA PRO A 384 21.13 6.55 6.33
C PRO A 384 21.53 7.06 4.94
N TYR A 385 22.10 8.25 4.91
CA TYR A 385 22.53 8.91 3.68
C TYR A 385 23.86 9.62 3.90
N LYS A 386 24.86 9.38 3.04
CA LYS A 386 26.26 9.82 3.23
C LYS A 386 26.79 9.32 4.58
N LYS A 387 27.86 9.95 5.11
CA LYS A 387 28.53 9.48 6.34
C LYS A 387 27.69 9.67 7.61
N ILE A 388 26.92 10.77 7.73
CA ILE A 388 26.22 11.16 8.97
C ILE A 388 24.78 11.63 8.76
N GLY A 389 24.32 11.69 7.51
CA GLY A 389 22.98 12.20 7.18
C GLY A 389 21.91 11.14 7.16
N GLY A 390 20.65 11.59 7.07
CA GLY A 390 19.48 10.78 6.82
C GLY A 390 18.69 11.30 5.63
N LYS A 391 17.97 10.42 4.97
CA LYS A 391 17.02 10.75 3.89
C LYS A 391 15.66 10.17 4.23
N LEU A 392 14.61 10.99 4.07
CA LEU A 392 13.23 10.52 4.19
C LEU A 392 12.81 9.86 2.89
N GLU A 393 12.46 8.57 2.96
CA GLU A 393 11.98 7.80 1.82
C GLU A 393 10.49 7.50 1.93
N PHE A 394 9.78 7.71 0.81
CA PHE A 394 8.36 7.38 0.68
C PHE A 394 8.20 6.12 -0.17
N GLY A 395 7.46 5.16 0.34
CA GLY A 395 7.26 3.87 -0.31
C GLY A 395 7.62 2.71 0.59
N THR A 396 8.09 1.64 0.01
CA THR A 396 8.52 0.42 0.73
C THR A 396 9.97 0.09 0.41
N GLU A 397 10.68 -0.42 1.41
CA GLU A 397 12.05 -0.92 1.28
C GLU A 397 12.18 -2.22 2.07
N VAL A 398 12.92 -3.17 1.53
CA VAL A 398 13.29 -4.39 2.25
C VAL A 398 14.75 -4.30 2.68
N VAL A 399 15.00 -4.53 3.96
CA VAL A 399 16.34 -4.61 4.54
C VAL A 399 16.65 -6.08 4.83
N TRP A 400 17.81 -6.56 4.39
CA TRP A 400 18.24 -7.95 4.55
C TRP A 400 19.44 -8.07 5.49
N SER A 401 19.57 -9.25 6.16
CA SER A 401 20.86 -9.68 6.70
C SER A 401 21.86 -9.92 5.55
N ASP A 402 23.16 -9.94 5.87
CA ASP A 402 24.21 -10.13 4.87
C ASP A 402 24.10 -11.47 4.12
N ASP A 403 23.67 -12.52 4.84
CA ASP A 403 23.41 -13.85 4.30
C ASP A 403 22.01 -14.00 3.66
N SER A 404 21.20 -12.96 3.69
CA SER A 404 19.81 -12.92 3.19
C SER A 404 18.85 -13.92 3.90
N SER A 405 19.20 -14.43 5.07
CA SER A 405 18.35 -15.31 5.90
C SER A 405 17.32 -14.55 6.75
N LEU A 406 17.44 -13.20 6.82
CA LEU A 406 16.42 -12.31 7.36
C LEU A 406 16.08 -11.21 6.36
N ALA A 407 14.79 -10.97 6.18
CA ALA A 407 14.27 -9.85 5.39
C ALA A 407 13.24 -9.05 6.21
N ALA A 408 13.37 -7.74 6.26
CA ALA A 408 12.47 -6.85 6.99
C ALA A 408 11.87 -5.79 6.07
N LEU A 409 10.55 -5.72 6.00
CA LEU A 409 9.84 -4.74 5.17
C LEU A 409 9.55 -3.47 5.95
N LEU A 410 10.14 -2.37 5.52
CA LEU A 410 9.91 -1.02 6.03
C LEU A 410 9.02 -0.21 5.10
N GLY A 411 8.41 0.87 5.64
CA GLY A 411 7.68 1.86 4.87
C GLY A 411 6.19 1.60 4.72
N ALA A 412 5.59 2.29 3.73
CA ALA A 412 4.15 2.37 3.57
C ALA A 412 3.72 2.16 2.09
N SER A 413 2.59 2.80 1.69
CA SER A 413 2.00 2.69 0.35
C SER A 413 3.02 2.95 -0.80
N PRO A 414 2.89 2.22 -1.94
CA PRO A 414 1.77 1.38 -2.39
C PRO A 414 1.86 -0.11 -1.97
N GLY A 415 2.68 -0.45 -0.99
CA GLY A 415 3.09 -1.80 -0.61
C GLY A 415 2.04 -2.93 -0.75
N ALA A 416 0.82 -2.75 -0.26
CA ALA A 416 -0.20 -3.80 -0.31
C ALA A 416 -0.61 -4.15 -1.77
N SER A 417 -0.76 -3.15 -2.65
CA SER A 417 -1.10 -3.38 -4.06
C SER A 417 0.02 -4.10 -4.82
N THR A 418 1.28 -3.78 -4.51
CA THR A 418 2.46 -4.36 -5.16
C THR A 418 3.07 -5.51 -4.37
N SER A 419 2.29 -6.12 -3.47
CA SER A 419 2.78 -7.09 -2.50
C SER A 419 3.38 -8.35 -3.16
N VAL A 420 2.79 -8.81 -4.26
CA VAL A 420 3.28 -10.03 -4.94
C VAL A 420 4.65 -9.78 -5.55
N PHE A 421 4.82 -8.68 -6.27
CA PHE A 421 6.11 -8.29 -6.83
C PHE A 421 7.18 -8.14 -5.75
N SER A 422 6.87 -7.44 -4.67
CA SER A 422 7.79 -7.25 -3.55
C SER A 422 8.20 -8.58 -2.89
N MET A 423 7.25 -9.51 -2.74
CA MET A 423 7.52 -10.81 -2.12
C MET A 423 8.25 -11.78 -3.06
N LEU A 424 8.05 -11.68 -4.37
CA LEU A 424 8.87 -12.38 -5.35
C LEU A 424 10.34 -11.93 -5.26
N ASN A 425 10.60 -10.62 -5.15
CA ASN A 425 11.96 -10.10 -4.92
C ASN A 425 12.59 -10.63 -3.60
N VAL A 426 11.77 -10.79 -2.55
CA VAL A 426 12.26 -11.42 -1.30
C VAL A 426 12.64 -12.87 -1.57
N ILE A 427 11.82 -13.63 -2.30
CA ILE A 427 12.09 -15.03 -2.64
C ILE A 427 13.36 -15.13 -3.49
N GLU A 428 13.50 -14.29 -4.52
CA GLU A 428 14.69 -14.26 -5.39
C GLU A 428 15.99 -14.07 -4.60
N LYS A 429 15.97 -13.15 -3.64
CA LYS A 429 17.18 -12.83 -2.88
C LYS A 429 17.47 -13.83 -1.77
N SER A 430 16.43 -14.32 -1.09
CA SER A 430 16.61 -15.20 0.08
C SER A 430 16.65 -16.69 -0.25
N PHE A 431 16.13 -17.10 -1.41
CA PHE A 431 16.07 -18.50 -1.84
C PHE A 431 16.83 -18.76 -3.15
N LYS A 432 17.99 -18.11 -3.34
CA LYS A 432 18.78 -18.12 -4.59
C LYS A 432 19.03 -19.54 -5.15
N GLY A 433 19.33 -20.50 -4.30
CA GLY A 433 19.56 -21.88 -4.73
C GLY A 433 18.33 -22.57 -5.32
N ARG A 434 17.13 -22.21 -4.84
CA ARG A 434 15.87 -22.82 -5.28
C ARG A 434 15.21 -22.07 -6.43
N ILE A 435 15.26 -20.73 -6.43
CA ILE A 435 14.60 -19.89 -7.47
C ILE A 435 15.13 -20.16 -8.88
N ASN A 436 16.40 -20.58 -9.00
CA ASN A 436 17.04 -20.90 -10.27
C ASN A 436 16.69 -22.30 -10.80
N SER A 437 16.03 -23.14 -10.00
CA SER A 437 15.56 -24.45 -10.47
C SER A 437 14.46 -24.30 -11.51
N LYS A 438 14.43 -25.20 -12.49
CA LYS A 438 13.38 -25.25 -13.51
C LYS A 438 11.99 -25.35 -12.87
N ILE A 439 11.85 -26.18 -11.83
CA ILE A 439 10.58 -26.39 -11.10
C ILE A 439 10.01 -25.08 -10.55
N TRP A 440 10.84 -24.26 -9.89
CA TRP A 440 10.36 -23.00 -9.31
C TRP A 440 10.07 -21.95 -10.39
N LYS A 441 10.89 -21.88 -11.44
CA LYS A 441 10.67 -20.99 -12.59
C LYS A 441 9.33 -21.28 -13.27
N ASP A 442 9.08 -22.54 -13.61
CA ASP A 442 7.82 -22.98 -14.27
C ASP A 442 6.59 -22.67 -13.37
N LYS A 443 6.73 -22.86 -12.04
CA LYS A 443 5.67 -22.52 -11.10
C LYS A 443 5.42 -21.01 -11.02
N ILE A 444 6.47 -20.17 -11.01
CA ILE A 444 6.33 -18.70 -10.98
C ILE A 444 5.66 -18.21 -12.26
N GLU A 445 6.08 -18.67 -13.43
CA GLU A 445 5.47 -18.30 -14.71
C GLU A 445 4.00 -18.73 -14.79
N LYS A 446 3.65 -19.87 -14.20
CA LYS A 446 2.25 -20.29 -14.08
C LYS A 446 1.42 -19.40 -13.16
N MET A 447 2.01 -18.92 -12.06
CA MET A 447 1.37 -18.01 -11.10
C MET A 447 1.28 -16.58 -11.63
N VAL A 448 2.34 -16.11 -12.29
CA VAL A 448 2.54 -14.76 -12.79
C VAL A 448 3.14 -14.83 -14.20
N PRO A 449 2.29 -14.98 -15.23
CA PRO A 449 2.75 -15.10 -16.61
C PRO A 449 3.60 -13.94 -17.14
N SER A 450 3.43 -12.74 -16.55
CA SER A 450 4.24 -11.57 -16.90
C SER A 450 5.57 -11.47 -16.15
N TYR A 451 5.88 -12.44 -15.30
CA TYR A 451 7.13 -12.43 -14.54
C TYR A 451 8.35 -12.36 -15.48
N ASN A 452 9.29 -11.45 -15.17
CA ASN A 452 10.46 -11.14 -16.00
C ASN A 452 10.15 -10.58 -17.41
N GLN A 453 8.91 -10.18 -17.70
CA GLN A 453 8.55 -9.56 -18.97
C GLN A 453 8.35 -8.04 -18.84
N ASP A 454 8.81 -7.28 -19.82
CA ASP A 454 8.50 -5.86 -19.89
C ASP A 454 7.17 -5.61 -20.60
N LEU A 455 6.08 -5.69 -19.85
CA LEU A 455 4.72 -5.50 -20.37
C LEU A 455 4.51 -4.18 -21.13
N SER A 456 5.32 -3.14 -20.86
CA SER A 456 5.23 -1.88 -21.59
C SER A 456 5.75 -1.97 -23.01
N LYS A 457 6.63 -2.94 -23.29
CA LYS A 457 7.23 -3.19 -24.61
C LYS A 457 6.56 -4.34 -25.36
N GLN A 458 5.65 -5.09 -24.71
CA GLN A 458 5.01 -6.28 -25.27
C GLN A 458 3.46 -6.17 -25.22
N PRO A 459 2.84 -5.32 -26.06
CA PRO A 459 1.40 -5.05 -26.00
C PRO A 459 0.51 -6.28 -26.18
N SER A 460 0.93 -7.24 -27.00
CA SER A 460 0.17 -8.48 -27.25
C SER A 460 0.11 -9.38 -26.02
N VAL A 461 1.24 -9.59 -25.36
CA VAL A 461 1.34 -10.36 -24.11
C VAL A 461 0.54 -9.67 -23.01
N PHE A 462 0.73 -8.37 -22.85
CA PHE A 462 -0.01 -7.56 -21.88
C PHE A 462 -1.53 -7.66 -22.07
N ASN A 463 -2.03 -7.46 -23.29
CA ASN A 463 -3.48 -7.52 -23.57
C ASN A 463 -4.06 -8.90 -23.30
N LYS A 464 -3.35 -9.98 -23.70
CA LYS A 464 -3.78 -11.37 -23.46
C LYS A 464 -3.85 -11.67 -21.96
N THR A 465 -2.79 -11.33 -21.23
CA THR A 465 -2.68 -11.57 -19.79
C THR A 465 -3.73 -10.77 -19.02
N ARG A 466 -3.86 -9.47 -19.33
CA ARG A 466 -4.85 -8.59 -18.70
C ARG A 466 -6.29 -9.09 -18.93
N ARG A 467 -6.67 -9.47 -20.15
CA ARG A 467 -8.01 -9.99 -20.44
C ARG A 467 -8.34 -11.24 -19.61
N SER A 468 -7.42 -12.21 -19.57
CA SER A 468 -7.59 -13.43 -18.78
C SER A 468 -7.72 -13.13 -17.29
N THR A 469 -6.83 -12.31 -16.77
CA THR A 469 -6.77 -11.91 -15.37
C THR A 469 -8.04 -11.18 -14.94
N TYR A 470 -8.43 -10.15 -15.68
CA TYR A 470 -9.58 -9.31 -15.37
C TYR A 470 -10.89 -10.09 -15.45
N LYS A 471 -11.06 -10.95 -16.49
CA LYS A 471 -12.21 -11.85 -16.60
C LYS A 471 -12.33 -12.75 -15.37
N THR A 472 -11.22 -13.34 -14.91
CA THR A 472 -11.19 -14.21 -13.73
C THR A 472 -11.55 -13.46 -12.45
N LEU A 473 -11.10 -12.22 -12.31
CA LEU A 473 -11.40 -11.37 -11.16
C LEU A 473 -12.77 -10.70 -11.23
N GLY A 474 -13.51 -10.88 -12.33
CA GLY A 474 -14.86 -10.35 -12.53
C GLY A 474 -14.91 -8.90 -13.02
N PHE A 475 -13.82 -8.41 -13.63
CA PHE A 475 -13.78 -7.08 -14.24
C PHE A 475 -14.38 -7.11 -15.66
N LYS A 476 -15.04 -6.01 -16.01
CA LYS A 476 -15.52 -5.73 -17.37
C LYS A 476 -14.46 -4.85 -18.07
N ILE A 477 -13.94 -5.34 -19.20
CA ILE A 477 -12.97 -4.63 -20.03
C ILE A 477 -13.63 -4.31 -21.36
#